data_2d0c7170b0b5654602b21575d53d77c5
#
_entry.id   2d0c7170b0b5654602b21575d53d77c5
#
_cell.length_a   1.000
_cell.length_b   1.000
_cell.length_c   1.000
_cell.angle_alpha   90.00
_cell.angle_beta   90.00
_cell.angle_gamma   90.00
#
_symmetry.space_group_name_H-M   'P 1'
#
loop_
_entity.id
_entity.type
_entity.pdbx_description
1 polymer ?
#
loop_
_entity_poly.entity_id
_entity_poly.type
_entity_poly.pdbx_seq_one_letter_code
_entity_poly.pdbx_strand_id
1 'polypeptide(L)'
;VMRKAQISLDFILVLAFIFIIFTVLLAMTGKQNHSFSESKARSYARAEADTMASIINSAYIGGSGTTASVVLPGTLKGNVAYQIEVLPAHRLVQITWGSDGDQKHYASTLCTSSVDGSLANLSDGSYQLTNHGG
;
A
#
# COMPACT_ATOMS: atom_id res chain seq x y z
N VAL A 1 -52.50 12.21 34.01
CA VAL A 1 -52.48 11.80 32.62
C VAL A 1 -51.43 12.59 31.82
N MET A 2 -51.36 13.90 32.00
CA MET A 2 -50.37 14.75 31.32
C MET A 2 -48.92 14.45 31.73
N ARG A 3 -48.63 14.10 32.97
CA ARG A 3 -47.29 13.75 33.43
C ARG A 3 -46.72 12.49 32.76
N LYS A 4 -47.53 11.48 32.50
CA LYS A 4 -47.10 10.25 31.82
C LYS A 4 -46.79 10.51 30.36
N ALA A 5 -47.53 11.33 29.66
CA ALA A 5 -47.29 11.74 28.30
C ALA A 5 -46.01 12.59 28.19
N GLN A 6 -45.74 13.47 29.15
CA GLN A 6 -44.55 14.31 29.20
C GLN A 6 -43.27 13.51 29.44
N ILE A 7 -43.30 12.55 30.36
CA ILE A 7 -42.14 11.62 30.58
C ILE A 7 -41.86 10.78 29.35
N SER A 8 -42.88 10.32 28.65
CA SER A 8 -42.73 9.57 27.39
C SER A 8 -42.11 10.41 26.29
N LEU A 9 -42.50 11.70 26.18
CA LEU A 9 -41.92 12.61 25.19
C LEU A 9 -40.43 12.90 25.48
N ASP A 10 -40.10 13.19 26.74
CA ASP A 10 -38.69 13.41 27.13
C ASP A 10 -37.82 12.17 26.90
N PHE A 11 -38.33 10.99 27.17
CA PHE A 11 -37.67 9.73 26.91
C PHE A 11 -37.39 9.54 25.41
N ILE A 12 -38.36 9.82 24.55
CA ILE A 12 -38.21 9.72 23.09
C ILE A 12 -37.18 10.73 22.60
N LEU A 13 -37.16 11.94 23.11
CA LEU A 13 -36.18 12.95 22.75
C LEU A 13 -34.75 12.53 23.13
N VAL A 14 -34.54 12.01 24.34
CA VAL A 14 -33.25 11.50 24.79
C VAL A 14 -32.81 10.33 23.93
N LEU A 15 -33.71 9.41 23.63
CA LEU A 15 -33.41 8.26 22.78
C LEU A 15 -33.03 8.70 21.37
N ALA A 16 -33.75 9.66 20.79
CA ALA A 16 -33.44 10.20 19.48
C ALA A 16 -32.08 10.88 19.47
N PHE A 17 -31.72 11.62 20.50
CA PHE A 17 -30.44 12.28 20.64
C PHE A 17 -29.29 11.27 20.75
N ILE A 18 -29.42 10.22 21.54
CA ILE A 18 -28.48 9.11 21.66
C ILE A 18 -28.28 8.43 20.29
N PHE A 19 -29.37 8.23 19.55
CA PHE A 19 -29.34 7.61 18.23
C PHE A 19 -28.52 8.44 17.21
N ILE A 20 -28.69 9.76 17.24
CA ILE A 20 -27.96 10.70 16.40
C ILE A 20 -26.48 10.64 16.73
N ILE A 21 -26.11 10.70 18.00
CA ILE A 21 -24.70 10.60 18.43
C ILE A 21 -24.08 9.26 17.97
N PHE A 22 -24.80 8.17 18.16
CA PHE A 22 -24.34 6.84 17.76
C PHE A 22 -24.12 6.74 16.25
N THR A 23 -25.02 7.29 15.45
CA THR A 23 -24.90 7.33 13.99
C THR A 23 -23.68 8.13 13.54
N VAL A 24 -23.41 9.28 14.17
CA VAL A 24 -22.24 10.10 13.90
C VAL A 24 -20.95 9.35 14.26
N LEU A 25 -20.92 8.69 15.40
CA LEU A 25 -19.76 7.90 15.82
C LEU A 25 -19.47 6.74 14.85
N LEU A 26 -20.49 6.04 14.39
CA LEU A 26 -20.34 4.97 13.39
C LEU A 26 -19.79 5.52 12.07
N ALA A 27 -20.28 6.65 11.61
CA ALA A 27 -19.81 7.29 10.39
C ALA A 27 -18.32 7.70 10.51
N MET A 28 -17.92 8.25 11.65
CA MET A 28 -16.51 8.62 11.90
C MET A 28 -15.60 7.40 11.96
N THR A 29 -16.02 6.33 12.59
CA THR A 29 -15.26 5.08 12.69
C THR A 29 -15.05 4.45 11.32
N GLY A 30 -16.05 4.46 10.46
CA GLY A 30 -15.93 3.96 9.09
C GLY A 30 -14.88 4.72 8.28
N LYS A 31 -14.86 6.04 8.37
CA LYS A 31 -13.85 6.88 7.70
C LYS A 31 -12.44 6.63 8.21
N GLN A 32 -12.26 6.48 9.50
CA GLN A 32 -10.95 6.21 10.11
C GLN A 32 -10.39 4.85 9.67
N ASN A 33 -11.21 3.83 9.60
CA ASN A 33 -10.79 2.50 9.14
C ASN A 33 -10.31 2.53 7.69
N HIS A 34 -11.00 3.25 6.81
CA HIS A 34 -10.59 3.40 5.42
C HIS A 34 -9.25 4.13 5.29
N SER A 35 -9.08 5.26 5.98
CA SER A 35 -7.82 6.01 6.01
C SER A 35 -6.65 5.20 6.56
N PHE A 36 -6.89 4.40 7.59
CA PHE A 36 -5.88 3.54 8.21
C PHE A 36 -5.45 2.41 7.26
N SER A 37 -6.39 1.80 6.55
CA SER A 37 -6.11 0.78 5.53
C SER A 37 -5.28 1.35 4.38
N GLU A 38 -5.58 2.55 3.88
CA GLU A 38 -4.79 3.23 2.87
C GLU A 38 -3.37 3.53 3.33
N SER A 39 -3.21 4.01 4.56
CA SER A 39 -1.89 4.28 5.15
C SER A 39 -1.04 3.03 5.27
N LYS A 40 -1.64 1.90 5.63
CA LYS A 40 -0.97 0.60 5.65
C LYS A 40 -0.53 0.16 4.26
N ALA A 41 -1.41 0.21 3.28
CA ALA A 41 -1.10 -0.16 1.91
C ALA A 41 0.07 0.68 1.36
N ARG A 42 0.07 1.97 1.60
CA ARG A 42 1.17 2.89 1.24
C ARG A 42 2.49 2.50 1.91
N SER A 43 2.46 2.19 3.19
CA SER A 43 3.65 1.78 3.95
C SER A 43 4.24 0.48 3.41
N TYR A 44 3.42 -0.51 3.11
CA TYR A 44 3.86 -1.76 2.51
C TYR A 44 4.38 -1.58 1.08
N ALA A 45 3.72 -0.76 0.29
CA ALA A 45 4.17 -0.44 -1.06
C ALA A 45 5.56 0.22 -1.06
N ARG A 46 5.78 1.18 -0.16
CA ARG A 46 7.10 1.79 0.04
C ARG A 46 8.15 0.77 0.44
N ALA A 47 7.83 -0.09 1.41
CA ALA A 47 8.74 -1.11 1.88
C ALA A 47 9.14 -2.09 0.75
N GLU A 48 8.19 -2.51 -0.08
CA GLU A 48 8.46 -3.38 -1.21
C GLU A 48 9.33 -2.71 -2.28
N ALA A 49 9.04 -1.47 -2.64
CA ALA A 49 9.84 -0.72 -3.61
C ALA A 49 11.25 -0.45 -3.10
N ASP A 50 11.40 -0.06 -1.84
CA ASP A 50 12.70 0.18 -1.22
C ASP A 50 13.50 -1.12 -1.08
N THR A 51 12.86 -2.23 -0.78
CA THR A 51 13.49 -3.55 -0.72
C THR A 51 13.99 -3.97 -2.09
N MET A 52 13.18 -3.83 -3.13
CA MET A 52 13.57 -4.15 -4.50
C MET A 52 14.75 -3.28 -4.94
N ALA A 53 14.71 -1.98 -4.73
CA ALA A 53 15.78 -1.06 -5.06
C ALA A 53 17.07 -1.39 -4.29
N SER A 54 16.96 -1.71 -3.00
CA SER A 54 18.09 -2.11 -2.16
C SER A 54 18.74 -3.39 -2.64
N ILE A 55 17.98 -4.38 -3.05
CA ILE A 55 18.47 -5.64 -3.59
C ILE A 55 19.23 -5.42 -4.91
N ILE A 56 18.65 -4.62 -5.82
CA ILE A 56 19.27 -4.27 -7.09
C ILE A 56 20.59 -3.50 -6.85
N ASN A 57 20.58 -2.52 -5.97
CA ASN A 57 21.75 -1.73 -5.63
C ASN A 57 22.84 -2.58 -4.98
N SER A 58 22.47 -3.52 -4.12
CA SER A 58 23.39 -4.44 -3.47
C SER A 58 24.04 -5.40 -4.46
N ALA A 59 23.28 -5.92 -5.41
CA ALA A 59 23.79 -6.77 -6.48
C ALA A 59 24.76 -6.00 -7.39
N TYR A 60 24.49 -4.74 -7.67
CA TYR A 60 25.36 -3.87 -8.44
C TYR A 60 26.67 -3.58 -7.71
N ILE A 61 26.61 -3.20 -6.46
CA ILE A 61 27.79 -2.87 -5.62
C ILE A 61 28.65 -4.11 -5.36
N GLY A 62 28.03 -5.27 -5.23
CA GLY A 62 28.72 -6.54 -5.01
C GLY A 62 29.61 -6.98 -6.16
N GLY A 63 29.47 -6.38 -7.33
CA GLY A 63 30.28 -6.64 -8.49
C GLY A 63 29.85 -7.85 -9.32
N SER A 64 30.64 -8.16 -10.34
CA SER A 64 30.38 -9.24 -11.29
C SER A 64 30.24 -10.59 -10.58
N GLY A 65 29.24 -11.36 -10.93
CA GLY A 65 28.96 -12.67 -10.33
C GLY A 65 28.07 -12.63 -9.07
N THR A 66 27.79 -11.45 -8.55
CA THR A 66 26.87 -11.31 -7.39
C THR A 66 25.46 -11.70 -7.80
N THR A 67 24.85 -12.56 -7.01
CA THR A 67 23.47 -13.01 -7.20
C THR A 67 22.63 -12.63 -5.99
N ALA A 68 21.46 -12.08 -6.22
CA ALA A 68 20.48 -11.75 -5.19
C ALA A 68 19.13 -12.30 -5.58
N SER A 69 18.37 -12.75 -4.59
CA SER A 69 17.01 -13.23 -4.80
C SER A 69 16.01 -12.32 -4.10
N VAL A 70 14.88 -12.11 -4.73
CA VAL A 70 13.76 -11.39 -4.15
C VAL A 70 12.50 -12.21 -4.31
N VAL A 71 11.68 -12.26 -3.26
CA VAL A 71 10.37 -12.88 -3.28
C VAL A 71 9.33 -11.78 -3.09
N LEU A 72 8.44 -11.65 -4.05
CA LEU A 72 7.36 -10.68 -3.99
C LEU A 72 6.07 -11.34 -3.53
N PRO A 73 5.33 -10.75 -2.57
CA PRO A 73 4.03 -11.28 -2.16
C PRO A 73 3.00 -11.10 -3.28
N GLY A 74 1.95 -11.92 -3.28
CA GLY A 74 0.88 -11.85 -4.28
C GLY A 74 0.05 -10.58 -4.19
N THR A 75 -0.11 -10.04 -2.98
CA THR A 75 -0.84 -8.79 -2.73
C THR A 75 -0.17 -8.01 -1.59
N LEU A 76 -0.39 -6.71 -1.56
CA LEU A 76 -0.09 -5.90 -0.38
C LEU A 76 -1.06 -6.23 0.75
N LYS A 77 -0.70 -5.90 1.96
CA LYS A 77 -1.55 -6.14 3.13
C LYS A 77 -2.91 -5.47 2.94
N GLY A 78 -3.99 -6.23 3.17
CA GLY A 78 -5.35 -5.81 2.87
C GLY A 78 -5.85 -6.29 1.50
N ASN A 79 -5.18 -7.25 0.87
CA ASN A 79 -5.50 -7.81 -0.45
C ASN A 79 -5.50 -6.76 -1.58
N VAL A 80 -4.62 -5.79 -1.48
CA VAL A 80 -4.48 -4.76 -2.51
C VAL A 80 -3.55 -5.27 -3.61
N ALA A 81 -4.02 -5.29 -4.84
CA ALA A 81 -3.21 -5.63 -6.01
C ALA A 81 -2.16 -4.55 -6.27
N TYR A 82 -0.97 -4.96 -6.68
CA TYR A 82 0.12 -4.05 -6.99
C TYR A 82 0.95 -4.57 -8.16
N GLN A 83 1.73 -3.67 -8.75
CA GLN A 83 2.70 -3.99 -9.79
C GLN A 83 3.98 -3.21 -9.53
N ILE A 84 5.12 -3.85 -9.77
CA ILE A 84 6.42 -3.22 -9.69
C ILE A 84 7.00 -3.15 -11.10
N GLU A 85 7.51 -1.99 -11.46
CA GLU A 85 8.21 -1.75 -12.71
C GLU A 85 9.58 -1.17 -12.43
N VAL A 86 10.60 -1.73 -13.05
CA VAL A 86 11.96 -1.17 -12.99
C VAL A 86 12.17 -0.30 -14.21
N LEU A 87 12.53 0.96 -13.99
CA LEU A 87 12.78 1.96 -15.03
C LEU A 87 14.28 2.32 -15.05
N PRO A 88 15.13 1.54 -15.74
CA PRO A 88 16.59 1.75 -15.70
C PRO A 88 17.02 3.10 -16.25
N ALA A 89 16.35 3.57 -17.30
CA ALA A 89 16.66 4.86 -17.91
C ALA A 89 16.52 6.04 -16.94
N HIS A 90 15.57 5.94 -16.02
CA HIS A 90 15.33 6.93 -14.98
C HIS A 90 15.99 6.58 -13.65
N ARG A 91 16.62 5.42 -13.54
CA ARG A 91 17.20 4.88 -12.30
C ARG A 91 16.18 4.79 -11.17
N LEU A 92 15.00 4.25 -11.48
CA LEU A 92 13.90 4.14 -10.53
C LEU A 92 13.31 2.73 -10.52
N VAL A 93 12.84 2.33 -9.35
CA VAL A 93 11.88 1.24 -9.17
C VAL A 93 10.56 1.88 -8.78
N GLN A 94 9.55 1.68 -9.59
CA GLN A 94 8.21 2.23 -9.36
C GLN A 94 7.25 1.13 -8.94
N ILE A 95 6.51 1.35 -7.88
CA ILE A 95 5.40 0.50 -7.47
C ILE A 95 4.09 1.25 -7.69
N THR A 96 3.12 0.56 -8.26
CA THR A 96 1.76 1.07 -8.49
C THR A 96 0.78 0.16 -7.77
N TRP A 97 -0.12 0.73 -7.00
CA TRP A 97 -1.17 -0.01 -6.29
C TRP A 97 -2.49 0.75 -6.29
N GLY A 98 -3.58 0.04 -6.03
CA GLY A 98 -4.92 0.60 -5.99
C GLY A 98 -5.81 0.02 -7.08
N SER A 99 -7.05 0.48 -7.13
CA SER A 99 -8.03 0.09 -8.13
C SER A 99 -8.05 1.05 -9.31
N ASP A 100 -8.66 0.61 -10.41
CA ASP A 100 -8.85 1.43 -11.60
C ASP A 100 -9.54 2.77 -11.23
N GLY A 101 -8.89 3.87 -11.56
CA GLY A 101 -9.35 5.22 -11.28
C GLY A 101 -8.78 5.85 -9.99
N ASP A 102 -8.16 5.07 -9.10
CA ASP A 102 -7.48 5.58 -7.90
C ASP A 102 -6.15 4.85 -7.68
N GLN A 103 -5.31 4.87 -8.70
CA GLN A 103 -3.97 4.29 -8.63
C GLN A 103 -2.99 5.22 -7.95
N LYS A 104 -2.16 4.65 -7.09
CA LYS A 104 -1.10 5.35 -6.35
C LYS A 104 0.26 4.82 -6.77
N HIS A 105 1.24 5.69 -6.76
CA HIS A 105 2.60 5.39 -7.18
C HIS A 105 3.61 5.79 -6.12
N TYR A 106 4.67 5.02 -6.04
CA TYR A 106 5.86 5.37 -5.28
C TYR A 106 7.09 4.92 -6.05
N ALA A 107 8.15 5.71 -6.04
CA ALA A 107 9.40 5.37 -6.72
C ALA A 107 10.58 5.40 -5.75
N SER A 108 11.46 4.42 -5.86
CA SER A 108 12.71 4.34 -5.13
C SER A 108 13.89 4.43 -6.11
N THR A 109 15.00 5.00 -5.66
CA THR A 109 16.14 5.33 -6.53
C THR A 109 17.10 4.15 -6.66
N LEU A 110 17.57 3.93 -7.89
CA LEU A 110 18.66 3.00 -8.22
C LEU A 110 19.99 3.74 -8.39
N CYS A 111 21.07 3.08 -8.04
CA CYS A 111 22.42 3.59 -8.30
C CYS A 111 22.95 3.23 -9.71
N THR A 112 22.24 2.40 -10.46
CA THR A 112 22.61 1.98 -11.81
C THR A 112 21.48 2.14 -12.80
N SER A 113 21.82 2.37 -14.06
CA SER A 113 20.91 2.31 -15.19
C SER A 113 21.05 1.02 -16.03
N SER A 114 22.00 0.16 -15.67
CA SER A 114 22.30 -1.08 -16.40
C SER A 114 21.52 -2.25 -15.81
N VAL A 115 20.23 -2.31 -16.07
CA VAL A 115 19.37 -3.41 -15.66
C VAL A 115 18.66 -3.96 -16.89
N ASP A 116 18.82 -5.24 -17.15
CA ASP A 116 18.18 -5.94 -18.27
C ASP A 116 17.20 -7.02 -17.77
N GLY A 117 16.30 -7.41 -18.63
CA GLY A 117 15.36 -8.50 -18.39
C GLY A 117 13.90 -8.07 -18.39
N SER A 118 13.05 -8.89 -17.79
CA SER A 118 11.62 -8.58 -17.64
C SER A 118 11.44 -7.58 -16.50
N LEU A 119 11.17 -6.33 -16.84
CA LEU A 119 11.21 -5.20 -15.91
C LEU A 119 9.82 -4.61 -15.61
N ALA A 120 8.80 -5.08 -16.31
CA ALA A 120 7.43 -4.58 -16.16
C ALA A 120 6.52 -5.61 -15.51
N ASN A 121 5.52 -5.14 -14.79
CA ASN A 121 4.46 -5.96 -14.19
C ASN A 121 4.97 -7.04 -13.23
N LEU A 122 6.02 -6.74 -12.50
CA LEU A 122 6.52 -7.63 -11.46
C LEU A 122 5.52 -7.66 -10.30
N SER A 123 5.04 -8.83 -9.99
CA SER A 123 4.18 -9.12 -8.85
C SER A 123 4.45 -10.54 -8.40
N ASP A 124 3.67 -11.10 -7.54
CA ASP A 124 3.74 -12.48 -7.07
C ASP A 124 4.81 -13.39 -7.72
N GLY A 125 5.80 -13.76 -6.93
CA GLY A 125 6.81 -14.72 -7.39
C GLY A 125 8.19 -14.47 -6.84
N SER A 126 9.10 -15.37 -7.24
CA SER A 126 10.53 -15.30 -6.91
C SER A 126 11.31 -14.83 -8.12
N TYR A 127 12.16 -13.85 -7.91
CA TYR A 127 13.02 -13.29 -8.96
C TYR A 127 14.47 -13.40 -8.52
N GLN A 128 15.32 -13.70 -9.47
CA GLN A 128 16.77 -13.76 -9.24
C GLN A 128 17.47 -12.69 -10.06
N LEU A 129 18.33 -11.95 -9.40
CA LEU A 129 19.14 -10.90 -9.98
C LEU A 129 20.59 -11.35 -10.00
N THR A 130 21.26 -11.25 -11.15
CA THR A 130 22.66 -11.59 -11.29
C THR A 130 23.39 -10.42 -11.93
N ASN A 131 24.52 -10.04 -11.34
CA ASN A 131 25.40 -9.03 -11.91
C ASN A 131 26.37 -9.70 -12.91
N HIS A 132 26.25 -9.34 -14.17
CA HIS A 132 27.08 -9.85 -15.26
C HIS A 132 28.28 -8.97 -15.58
N GLY A 133 28.64 -8.03 -14.73
CA GLY A 133 29.83 -7.21 -14.91
C GLY A 133 29.55 -5.86 -15.54
N GLY A 134 28.67 -5.12 -14.93
CA GLY A 134 28.32 -3.76 -15.36
C GLY A 134 28.47 -2.74 -14.25
#